data_8d6809a6a6f7855337fc50074ab052c4
#
_entry.id   8d6809a6a6f7855337fc50074ab052c4
#
_cell.length_a   1.000
_cell.length_b   1.000
_cell.length_c   1.000
_cell.angle_alpha   90.00
_cell.angle_beta   90.00
_cell.angle_gamma   90.00
#
_symmetry.space_group_name_H-M   'P 1'
#
loop_
_entity.id
_entity.type
_entity.pdbx_description
1 polymer ?
#
loop_
_entity_poly.entity_id
_entity_poly.type
_entity_poly.pdbx_seq_one_letter_code
_entity_poly.pdbx_strand_id
1 'polypeptide(L)'
;MRRARSGQVVVLDVRPRHEYASGHIPGAVSVPLEELEQRLAELPAGVQVVAYCRGAYCVLAYDAVRLLTRHGRTARRLPEGMLEWRLAGMPIQSGVA
;
A
#
# COMPACT_ATOMS: atom_id res chain seq x y z
N MET A 1 7.80 4.47 -9.36
CA MET A 1 6.93 3.28 -9.23
C MET A 1 6.50 2.75 -10.59
N ARG A 2 7.45 2.56 -11.46
CA ARG A 2 7.17 2.10 -12.83
C ARG A 2 6.46 0.75 -12.85
N ARG A 3 6.89 -0.16 -11.97
CA ARG A 3 6.30 -1.51 -11.95
C ARG A 3 4.83 -1.50 -11.59
N ALA A 4 4.42 -0.59 -10.72
CA ALA A 4 3.00 -0.49 -10.35
C ALA A 4 2.14 -0.20 -11.57
N ARG A 5 2.66 0.64 -12.47
CA ARG A 5 1.92 1.00 -13.69
C ARG A 5 1.92 -0.12 -14.72
N SER A 6 2.90 -1.01 -14.67
CA SER A 6 2.97 -2.14 -15.61
C SER A 6 2.06 -3.30 -15.19
N GLY A 7 1.43 -3.22 -14.03
CA GLY A 7 0.58 -4.29 -13.52
C GLY A 7 1.33 -5.43 -12.86
N GLN A 8 2.65 -5.36 -12.79
CA GLN A 8 3.46 -6.40 -12.15
C GLN A 8 3.55 -6.24 -10.65
N VAL A 9 3.46 -5.02 -10.17
CA VAL A 9 3.52 -4.69 -8.76
C VAL A 9 2.40 -3.72 -8.44
N VAL A 10 1.67 -3.98 -7.37
CA VAL A 10 0.66 -3.06 -6.84
C VAL A 10 1.18 -2.50 -5.54
N VAL A 11 1.22 -1.17 -5.44
CA VAL A 11 1.60 -0.47 -4.20
C VAL A 11 0.31 -0.20 -3.44
N LEU A 12 0.25 -0.68 -2.22
CA LEU A 12 -0.97 -0.68 -1.42
C LEU A 12 -0.80 0.20 -0.19
N ASP A 13 -1.66 1.20 -0.07
CA ASP A 13 -1.72 2.06 1.11
C ASP A 13 -2.77 1.48 2.05
N VAL A 14 -2.35 0.99 3.20
CA VAL A 14 -3.24 0.32 4.15
C VAL A 14 -3.66 1.22 5.31
N ARG A 15 -3.36 2.52 5.22
CA ARG A 15 -3.79 3.50 6.19
C ARG A 15 -5.28 3.83 6.01
N PRO A 16 -5.92 4.46 7.00
CA PRO A 16 -7.28 4.95 6.83
C PRO A 16 -7.41 5.85 5.60
N ARG A 17 -8.61 5.87 5.00
CA ARG A 17 -8.84 6.59 3.75
C ARG A 17 -8.53 8.07 3.82
N HIS A 18 -8.81 8.71 4.94
CA HIS A 18 -8.54 10.15 5.06
C HIS A 18 -7.04 10.45 5.02
N GLU A 19 -6.21 9.54 5.50
CA GLU A 19 -4.77 9.71 5.42
C GLU A 19 -4.28 9.55 3.98
N TYR A 20 -4.83 8.59 3.25
CA TYR A 20 -4.54 8.42 1.83
C TYR A 20 -4.90 9.70 1.06
N ALA A 21 -6.09 10.23 1.30
CA ALA A 21 -6.56 11.42 0.61
C ALA A 21 -5.69 12.64 0.89
N SER A 22 -5.14 12.74 2.11
CA SER A 22 -4.26 13.86 2.49
C SER A 22 -2.90 13.81 1.79
N GLY A 23 -2.47 12.63 1.37
CA GLY A 23 -1.20 12.48 0.66
C GLY A 23 -0.77 11.04 0.65
N HIS A 24 -0.42 10.54 -0.54
CA HIS A 24 -0.01 9.15 -0.71
C HIS A 24 1.04 9.04 -1.80
N ILE A 25 1.69 7.89 -1.86
CA ILE A 25 2.67 7.59 -2.91
C ILE A 25 1.91 7.54 -4.24
N PRO A 26 2.38 8.26 -5.28
CA PRO A 26 1.70 8.26 -6.58
C PRO A 26 1.54 6.83 -7.13
N GLY A 27 0.34 6.53 -7.59
CA GLY A 27 0.02 5.21 -8.12
C GLY A 27 -0.42 4.19 -7.09
N ALA A 28 -0.37 4.53 -5.80
CA ALA A 28 -0.79 3.62 -4.75
C ALA A 28 -2.32 3.47 -4.73
N VAL A 29 -2.77 2.28 -4.37
CA VAL A 29 -4.19 1.97 -4.22
C VAL A 29 -4.54 1.99 -2.74
N SER A 30 -5.64 2.62 -2.39
CA SER A 30 -6.10 2.72 -1.01
C SER A 30 -6.99 1.53 -0.65
N VAL A 31 -6.51 0.69 0.24
CA VAL A 31 -7.33 -0.35 0.86
C VAL A 31 -6.96 -0.42 2.33
N PRO A 32 -7.72 0.26 3.21
CA PRO A 32 -7.43 0.22 4.63
C PRO A 32 -7.35 -1.21 5.15
N LEU A 33 -6.47 -1.44 6.12
CA LEU A 33 -6.24 -2.78 6.64
C LEU A 33 -7.54 -3.48 7.04
N GLU A 34 -8.46 -2.75 7.68
CA GLU A 34 -9.72 -3.34 8.18
C GLU A 34 -10.64 -3.80 7.04
N GLU A 35 -10.43 -3.31 5.81
CA GLU A 35 -11.23 -3.70 4.65
C GLU A 35 -10.51 -4.70 3.75
N LEU A 36 -9.24 -4.97 4.02
CA LEU A 36 -8.38 -5.69 3.08
C LEU A 36 -8.89 -7.09 2.77
N GLU A 37 -9.29 -7.84 3.78
CA GLU A 37 -9.76 -9.20 3.58
C GLU A 37 -10.99 -9.26 2.68
N GLN A 38 -11.89 -8.30 2.84
CA GLN A 38 -13.13 -8.25 2.06
C GLN A 38 -12.88 -7.77 0.63
N ARG A 39 -11.77 -7.08 0.41
CA ARG A 39 -11.47 -6.45 -0.87
C ARG A 39 -10.33 -7.12 -1.64
N LEU A 40 -9.94 -8.32 -1.24
CA LEU A 40 -8.86 -9.04 -1.91
C LEU A 40 -9.10 -9.23 -3.40
N ALA A 41 -10.36 -9.41 -3.80
CA ALA A 41 -10.70 -9.60 -5.20
C ALA A 41 -10.42 -8.37 -6.07
N GLU A 42 -10.27 -7.20 -5.47
CA GLU A 42 -9.91 -5.98 -6.20
C GLU A 42 -8.45 -5.93 -6.60
N LEU A 43 -7.62 -6.79 -5.98
CA LEU A 43 -6.20 -6.86 -6.32
C LEU A 43 -6.02 -7.91 -7.40
N PRO A 44 -5.37 -7.55 -8.52
CA PRO A 44 -5.18 -8.51 -9.60
C PRO A 44 -4.44 -9.76 -9.13
N ALA A 45 -4.86 -10.92 -9.61
CA ALA A 45 -4.18 -12.16 -9.31
C ALA A 45 -2.80 -12.18 -9.99
N GLY A 46 -1.83 -12.81 -9.35
CA GLY A 46 -0.52 -13.00 -9.93
C GLY A 46 0.40 -11.81 -9.86
N VAL A 47 -0.02 -10.69 -9.26
CA VAL A 47 0.85 -9.53 -9.08
C VAL A 47 1.47 -9.55 -7.69
N GLN A 48 2.63 -8.93 -7.56
CA GLN A 48 3.25 -8.71 -6.27
C GLN A 48 2.63 -7.48 -5.61
N VAL A 49 2.32 -7.58 -4.33
CA VAL A 49 1.76 -6.45 -3.57
C VAL A 49 2.83 -5.90 -2.64
N VAL A 50 3.02 -4.59 -2.66
CA VAL A 50 3.95 -3.91 -1.76
C VAL A 50 3.12 -2.97 -0.90
N ALA A 51 3.01 -3.30 0.39
CA ALA A 51 2.18 -2.54 1.32
C ALA A 51 3.02 -1.52 2.10
N TYR A 52 2.46 -0.34 2.32
CA TYR A 52 3.10 0.67 3.16
C TYR A 52 2.09 1.32 4.11
N CYS A 53 2.62 1.98 5.13
CA CYS A 53 1.85 2.59 6.19
C CYS A 53 2.38 3.99 6.49
N ARG A 54 2.17 4.48 7.72
CA ARG A 54 2.58 5.82 8.14
C ARG A 54 4.09 5.98 8.22
N GLY A 55 4.79 4.94 8.65
CA GLY A 55 6.24 4.98 8.80
C GLY A 55 6.79 3.58 8.96
N ALA A 56 8.12 3.47 9.12
CA ALA A 56 8.81 2.19 9.16
C ALA A 56 8.37 1.31 10.33
N TYR A 57 7.90 1.91 11.42
CA TYR A 57 7.53 1.17 12.62
C TYR A 57 6.02 0.93 12.75
N CYS A 58 5.24 1.30 11.74
CA CYS A 58 3.79 1.11 11.77
C CYS A 58 3.45 -0.35 11.52
N VAL A 59 2.63 -0.93 12.39
CA VAL A 59 2.28 -2.36 12.29
C VAL A 59 1.26 -2.68 11.21
N LEU A 60 0.54 -1.70 10.68
CA LEU A 60 -0.52 -1.96 9.71
C LEU A 60 0.00 -2.65 8.45
N ALA A 61 1.17 -2.25 7.97
CA ALA A 61 1.75 -2.88 6.78
C ALA A 61 2.20 -4.31 7.07
N TYR A 62 2.70 -4.59 8.26
CA TYR A 62 3.03 -5.96 8.66
C TYR A 62 1.79 -6.83 8.67
N ASP A 63 0.71 -6.34 9.27
CA ASP A 63 -0.53 -7.10 9.34
C ASP A 63 -1.11 -7.34 7.96
N ALA A 64 -1.00 -6.34 7.07
CA ALA A 64 -1.46 -6.47 5.70
C ALA A 64 -0.69 -7.56 4.96
N VAL A 65 0.64 -7.60 5.09
CA VAL A 65 1.46 -8.61 4.44
C VAL A 65 1.10 -10.00 4.97
N ARG A 66 0.91 -10.14 6.28
CA ARG A 66 0.53 -11.42 6.86
C ARG A 66 -0.81 -11.91 6.32
N LEU A 67 -1.78 -11.01 6.22
CA LEU A 67 -3.10 -11.34 5.71
C LEU A 67 -3.03 -11.75 4.24
N LEU A 68 -2.33 -10.98 3.43
CA LEU A 68 -2.18 -11.27 2.00
C LEU A 68 -1.48 -12.62 1.78
N THR A 69 -0.41 -12.87 2.53
CA THR A 69 0.33 -14.13 2.43
C THR A 69 -0.54 -15.31 2.81
N ARG A 70 -1.36 -15.16 3.84
CA ARG A 70 -2.29 -16.20 4.29
C ARG A 70 -3.31 -16.55 3.22
N HIS A 71 -3.66 -15.56 2.37
CA HIS A 71 -4.59 -15.77 1.27
C HIS A 71 -3.90 -16.10 -0.06
N GLY A 72 -2.64 -16.53 -0.01
CA GLY A 72 -1.92 -16.99 -1.19
C GLY A 72 -1.37 -15.88 -2.07
N ARG A 73 -1.34 -14.65 -1.57
CA ARG A 73 -0.79 -13.53 -2.33
C ARG A 73 0.69 -13.33 -2.06
N THR A 74 1.42 -12.90 -3.08
CA THR A 74 2.84 -12.53 -2.92
C THR A 74 2.89 -11.07 -2.45
N ALA A 75 3.34 -10.86 -1.23
CA ALA A 75 3.31 -9.55 -0.63
C ALA A 75 4.56 -9.27 0.20
N ARG A 76 4.96 -8.01 0.23
CA ARG A 76 6.04 -7.56 1.09
C ARG A 76 5.75 -6.14 1.56
N ARG A 77 6.44 -5.73 2.60
CA ARG A 77 6.30 -4.39 3.16
C ARG A 77 7.33 -3.47 2.50
N LEU A 78 6.91 -2.26 2.14
CA LEU A 78 7.83 -1.21 1.77
C LEU A 78 8.56 -0.79 3.05
N PRO A 79 9.91 -0.79 3.07
CA PRO A 79 10.65 -0.44 4.28
C PRO A 79 10.33 0.95 4.79
N GLU A 80 10.10 1.90 3.88
CA GLU A 80 9.70 3.25 4.23
C GLU A 80 8.18 3.36 4.26
N GLY A 81 7.67 4.20 5.17
CA GLY A 81 6.28 4.61 5.12
C GLY A 81 6.16 6.04 4.63
N MET A 82 4.97 6.63 4.78
CA MET A 82 4.74 8.01 4.32
C MET A 82 5.64 9.02 4.99
N LEU A 83 5.96 8.81 6.27
CA LEU A 83 6.85 9.74 6.98
C LEU A 83 8.20 9.83 6.28
N GLU A 84 8.84 8.70 6.03
CA GLU A 84 10.15 8.67 5.38
C GLU A 84 10.06 9.17 3.95
N TRP A 85 8.99 8.86 3.25
CA TRP A 85 8.76 9.31 1.88
C TRP A 85 8.71 10.83 1.82
N ARG A 86 7.96 11.46 2.75
CA ARG A 86 7.86 12.93 2.83
C ARG A 86 9.19 13.56 3.19
N LEU A 87 9.92 12.98 4.16
CA LEU A 87 11.20 13.51 4.59
C LEU A 87 12.25 13.45 3.48
N ALA A 88 12.14 12.47 2.58
CA ALA A 88 13.04 12.36 1.45
C ALA A 88 12.68 13.29 0.29
N GLY A 89 11.61 14.07 0.41
CA GLY A 89 11.18 14.98 -0.63
C GLY A 89 10.61 14.31 -1.87
N MET A 90 10.14 13.08 -1.73
CA MET A 90 9.59 12.32 -2.85
C MET A 90 8.21 12.83 -3.24
N PRO A 91 7.80 12.63 -4.51
CA PRO A 91 6.49 13.11 -4.98
C PRO A 91 5.34 12.53 -4.17
N ILE A 92 4.32 13.35 -3.95
CA ILE A 92 3.12 12.97 -3.21
C ILE A 92 1.92 13.38 -4.04
N GLN A 93 0.94 12.48 -4.10
CA GLN A 93 -0.33 12.71 -4.75
C GLN A 93 -1.39 12.83 -3.66
N SER A 94 -2.38 13.73 -3.85
CA SER A 94 -3.50 13.84 -2.93
C SER A 94 -4.81 13.57 -3.65
N GLY A 95 -5.86 13.35 -2.84
CA GLY A 95 -7.18 13.04 -3.36
C GLY A 95 -7.46 11.55 -3.34
N VAL A 96 -8.69 11.19 -3.67
CA VAL A 96 -9.17 9.80 -3.56
C VAL A 96 -9.26 9.09 -4.90
N ALA A 97 -9.01 9.77 -5.97
CA ALA A 97 -9.12 9.18 -7.31
C ALA A 97 -7.77 8.69 -7.80
#